data_a631dc972bf777da8b9f1d8cd3c6dee9
#
_entry.id   a631dc972bf777da8b9f1d8cd3c6dee9
#
_cell.length_a   1.000
_cell.length_b   1.000
_cell.length_c   1.000
_cell.angle_alpha   90.00
_cell.angle_beta   90.00
_cell.angle_gamma   90.00
#
_symmetry.space_group_name_H-M   'P 1'
#
loop_
_entity.id
_entity.type
_entity.pdbx_description
1 polymer ?
#
loop_
_entity_poly.entity_id
_entity_poly.type
_entity_poly.pdbx_seq_one_letter_code
_entity_poly.pdbx_strand_id
1 'polypeptide(L)'
;YHRAQAWLAFQLGAKGSFYWALGCGGGIGDSWRTYAQSGIEYSPYFVGPDSVLDGKHSEALREGVQDYEALCMLRDLTDQARAAGRDAPWVQEAERVLSAGVAEAVAAVKPERLYWHVAKDRGTMDSVRLQVLDLLEAASRVK
;
A
#
# COMPACT_ATOMS: atom_id res chain seq x y z
N TYR A 1 8.30 2.93 -0.38
CA TYR A 1 8.64 1.52 -0.52
C TYR A 1 7.50 0.63 -0.02
N HIS A 2 7.18 0.62 1.27
CA HIS A 2 6.21 -0.33 1.85
C HIS A 2 4.78 -0.14 1.36
N ARG A 3 4.32 1.10 1.21
CA ARG A 3 3.02 1.37 0.62
C ARG A 3 2.93 0.81 -0.81
N ALA A 4 3.98 1.04 -1.62
CA ALA A 4 4.05 0.54 -2.99
C ALA A 4 4.09 -1.00 -3.08
N GLN A 5 4.61 -1.69 -2.07
CA GLN A 5 4.57 -3.16 -2.04
C GLN A 5 3.14 -3.71 -2.02
N ALA A 6 2.23 -3.07 -1.31
CA ALA A 6 0.83 -3.47 -1.26
C ALA A 6 0.14 -3.30 -2.62
N TRP A 7 0.39 -2.19 -3.31
CA TRP A 7 -0.12 -1.95 -4.67
C TRP A 7 0.42 -2.96 -5.67
N LEU A 8 1.73 -3.24 -5.61
CA LEU A 8 2.35 -4.27 -6.45
C LEU A 8 1.80 -5.66 -6.14
N ALA A 9 1.57 -5.98 -4.86
CA ALA A 9 0.96 -7.24 -4.46
C ALA A 9 -0.46 -7.37 -5.05
N PHE A 10 -1.26 -6.31 -5.02
CA PHE A 10 -2.58 -6.30 -5.65
C PHE A 10 -2.48 -6.53 -7.17
N GLN A 11 -1.61 -5.79 -7.86
CA GLN A 11 -1.41 -5.91 -9.31
C GLN A 11 -1.00 -7.34 -9.72
N LEU A 12 -0.18 -8.00 -8.92
CA LEU A 12 0.31 -9.36 -9.18
C LEU A 12 -0.65 -10.46 -8.68
N GLY A 13 -1.76 -10.10 -8.05
CA GLY A 13 -2.66 -11.07 -7.42
C GLY A 13 -2.04 -11.80 -6.22
N ALA A 14 -0.98 -11.24 -5.62
CA ALA A 14 -0.31 -11.82 -4.47
C ALA A 14 -1.14 -11.57 -3.19
N LYS A 15 -1.23 -12.63 -2.35
CA LYS A 15 -1.99 -12.59 -1.08
C LYS A 15 -1.12 -12.29 0.14
N GLY A 16 0.14 -11.98 -0.06
CA GLY A 16 1.09 -11.67 1.00
C GLY A 16 2.28 -10.90 0.49
N SER A 17 2.89 -10.14 1.37
CA SER A 17 4.12 -9.39 1.12
C SER A 17 5.12 -9.68 2.21
N PHE A 18 6.38 -9.75 1.85
CA PHE A 18 7.48 -10.06 2.75
C PHE A 18 8.55 -8.96 2.68
N TYR A 19 9.13 -8.65 3.81
CA TYR A 19 10.33 -7.80 3.87
C TYR A 19 11.19 -8.18 5.09
N TRP A 20 12.45 -7.91 5.01
CA TRP A 20 13.40 -8.04 6.10
C TRP A 20 13.68 -6.65 6.69
N ALA A 21 13.52 -6.39 7.96
CA ALA A 21 12.87 -7.11 9.04
C ALA A 21 11.96 -6.13 9.78
N LEU A 22 11.13 -6.63 10.70
CA LEU A 22 10.18 -5.80 11.44
C LEU A 22 10.89 -4.77 12.33
N GLY A 23 12.02 -5.14 12.91
CA GLY A 23 12.87 -4.27 13.71
C GLY A 23 14.31 -4.79 13.68
N CYS A 24 15.26 -3.90 13.49
CA CYS A 24 16.66 -4.20 13.65
C CYS A 24 17.09 -3.70 15.02
N GLY A 25 17.28 -4.61 15.96
CA GLY A 25 17.93 -4.33 17.20
C GLY A 25 19.23 -5.12 17.23
N GLY A 26 20.37 -4.48 17.17
CA GLY A 26 21.68 -5.13 17.23
C GLY A 26 21.86 -5.96 18.50
N GLY A 27 21.33 -7.16 18.52
CA GLY A 27 21.53 -8.17 19.56
C GLY A 27 20.93 -7.91 20.95
N ILE A 28 20.48 -6.71 21.24
CA ILE A 28 19.99 -6.29 22.58
C ILE A 28 18.67 -5.51 22.54
N GLY A 29 17.95 -5.53 21.42
CA GLY A 29 16.61 -4.97 21.35
C GLY A 29 16.51 -3.44 21.46
N ASP A 30 17.57 -2.71 21.16
CA ASP A 30 17.57 -1.25 21.15
C ASP A 30 17.82 -0.71 19.73
N SER A 31 16.75 -0.51 19.00
CA SER A 31 16.81 0.00 17.63
C SER A 31 17.32 1.44 17.56
N TRP A 32 17.08 2.26 18.58
CA TRP A 32 17.59 3.64 18.64
C TRP A 32 19.09 3.69 18.77
N ARG A 33 19.63 2.84 19.63
CA ARG A 33 21.08 2.74 19.83
C ARG A 33 21.77 2.31 18.53
N THR A 34 21.22 1.32 17.86
CA THR A 34 21.76 0.84 16.59
C THR A 34 21.68 1.91 15.51
N TYR A 35 20.56 2.61 15.39
CA TYR A 35 20.40 3.73 14.47
C TYR A 35 21.39 4.86 14.74
N ALA A 36 21.57 5.24 16.01
CA ALA A 36 22.48 6.31 16.41
C ALA A 36 23.96 5.95 16.15
N GLN A 37 24.30 4.68 16.23
CA GLN A 37 25.68 4.20 16.05
C GLN A 37 26.05 3.97 14.58
N SER A 38 25.14 3.39 13.78
CA SER A 38 25.42 3.00 12.39
C SER A 38 24.86 3.98 11.35
N GLY A 39 23.79 4.70 11.69
CA GLY A 39 23.07 5.57 10.77
C GLY A 39 22.41 4.87 9.57
N ILE A 40 22.53 3.56 9.47
CA ILE A 40 22.16 2.75 8.30
C ILE A 40 20.97 1.83 8.58
N GLU A 41 20.62 1.65 9.84
CA GLU A 41 19.59 0.70 10.23
C GLU A 41 18.21 1.15 9.77
N TYR A 42 17.62 0.28 9.02
CA TYR A 42 16.26 0.39 8.52
C TYR A 42 15.35 -0.40 9.44
N SER A 43 14.44 0.28 10.11
CA SER A 43 13.45 -0.37 10.95
C SER A 43 12.09 0.28 10.79
N PRO A 44 11.02 -0.47 10.49
CA PRO A 44 9.66 0.04 10.56
C PRO A 44 9.26 0.47 11.96
N TYR A 45 9.71 -0.29 12.96
CA TYR A 45 9.46 -0.03 14.37
C TYR A 45 10.78 0.13 15.12
N PHE A 46 10.83 1.09 16.01
CA PHE A 46 11.95 1.27 16.92
C PHE A 46 11.62 0.59 18.24
N VAL A 47 12.33 -0.49 18.51
CA VAL A 47 12.14 -1.30 19.72
C VAL A 47 13.19 -0.88 20.74
N GLY A 48 12.74 -0.42 21.90
CA GLY A 48 13.55 -0.17 23.07
C GLY A 48 13.33 -1.22 24.16
N PRO A 49 14.05 -1.13 25.28
CA PRO A 49 13.90 -2.08 26.40
C PRO A 49 12.46 -2.17 26.93
N ASP A 50 11.77 -1.02 27.00
CA ASP A 50 10.44 -0.88 27.59
C ASP A 50 9.43 -0.21 26.64
N SER A 51 9.79 -0.03 25.36
CA SER A 51 8.94 0.72 24.43
C SER A 51 9.06 0.22 22.99
N VAL A 52 7.97 0.41 22.25
CA VAL A 52 7.95 0.28 20.79
C VAL A 52 7.42 1.58 20.23
N LEU A 53 8.14 2.18 19.30
CA LEU A 53 7.77 3.43 18.65
C LEU A 53 7.58 3.21 17.16
N ASP A 54 6.52 3.79 16.64
CA ASP A 54 6.24 3.77 15.20
C ASP A 54 7.21 4.69 14.45
N GLY A 55 7.69 4.19 13.32
CA GLY A 55 8.45 4.98 12.37
C GLY A 55 7.64 5.31 11.12
N LYS A 56 8.13 6.23 10.31
CA LYS A 56 7.52 6.56 9.00
C LYS A 56 7.30 5.35 8.09
N HIS A 57 8.04 4.27 8.32
CA HIS A 57 7.93 3.05 7.53
C HIS A 57 6.77 2.17 7.99
N SER A 58 6.47 2.15 9.30
CA SER A 58 5.27 1.48 9.82
C SER A 58 4.00 2.18 9.35
N GLU A 59 4.00 3.52 9.32
CA GLU A 59 2.89 4.28 8.75
C GLU A 59 2.70 3.98 7.25
N ALA A 60 3.78 3.89 6.49
CA ALA A 60 3.70 3.52 5.08
C ALA A 60 3.20 2.07 4.86
N LEU A 61 3.52 1.15 5.77
CA LEU A 61 2.95 -0.20 5.78
C LEU A 61 1.45 -0.16 6.06
N ARG A 62 1.04 0.57 7.08
CA ARG A 62 -0.37 0.73 7.45
C ARG A 62 -1.18 1.33 6.30
N GLU A 63 -0.69 2.41 5.69
CA GLU A 63 -1.32 3.00 4.50
C GLU A 63 -1.42 1.98 3.35
N GLY A 64 -0.36 1.22 3.10
CA GLY A 64 -0.35 0.21 2.05
C GLY A 64 -1.38 -0.89 2.27
N VAL A 65 -1.52 -1.37 3.50
CA VAL A 65 -2.55 -2.37 3.86
C VAL A 65 -3.96 -1.79 3.64
N GLN A 66 -4.20 -0.56 4.08
CA GLN A 66 -5.48 0.11 3.88
C GLN A 66 -5.80 0.31 2.39
N ASP A 67 -4.81 0.65 1.58
CA ASP A 67 -4.98 0.77 0.13
C ASP A 67 -5.33 -0.59 -0.50
N TYR A 68 -4.63 -1.65 -0.10
CA TYR A 68 -4.88 -3.01 -0.58
C TYR A 68 -6.31 -3.47 -0.23
N GLU A 69 -6.75 -3.23 1.00
CA GLU A 69 -8.12 -3.53 1.44
C GLU A 69 -9.15 -2.77 0.59
N ALA A 70 -8.96 -1.48 0.37
CA ALA A 70 -9.87 -0.67 -0.45
C ALA A 70 -9.93 -1.18 -1.90
N LEU A 71 -8.79 -1.53 -2.49
CA LEU A 71 -8.73 -2.13 -3.82
C LEU A 71 -9.47 -3.48 -3.88
N CYS A 72 -9.28 -4.34 -2.87
CA CYS A 72 -10.00 -5.61 -2.78
C CYS A 72 -11.51 -5.39 -2.63
N MET A 73 -11.95 -4.46 -1.78
CA MET A 73 -13.35 -4.12 -1.62
C MET A 73 -13.97 -3.64 -2.94
N LEU A 74 -13.29 -2.76 -3.66
CA LEU A 74 -13.77 -2.25 -4.95
C LEU A 74 -13.87 -3.38 -5.98
N ARG A 75 -12.86 -4.24 -6.07
CA ARG A 75 -12.86 -5.42 -6.95
C ARG A 75 -14.05 -6.31 -6.65
N ASP A 76 -14.24 -6.67 -5.39
CA ASP A 76 -15.29 -7.61 -4.98
C ASP A 76 -16.70 -7.04 -5.26
N LEU A 77 -16.91 -5.73 -5.08
CA LEU A 77 -18.16 -5.05 -5.44
C LEU A 77 -18.36 -5.00 -6.95
N THR A 78 -17.30 -4.76 -7.72
CA THR A 78 -17.33 -4.76 -9.19
C THR A 78 -17.69 -6.13 -9.73
N ASP A 79 -17.06 -7.19 -9.21
CA ASP A 79 -17.31 -8.58 -9.59
C ASP A 79 -18.76 -8.97 -9.28
N GLN A 80 -19.28 -8.60 -8.09
CA GLN A 80 -20.67 -8.84 -7.72
C GLN A 80 -21.66 -8.10 -8.65
N ALA A 81 -21.36 -6.85 -9.01
CA ALA A 81 -22.19 -6.08 -9.92
C ALA A 81 -22.23 -6.72 -11.32
N ARG A 82 -21.09 -7.16 -11.83
CA ARG A 82 -21.00 -7.88 -13.12
C ARG A 82 -21.74 -9.22 -13.09
N ALA A 83 -21.55 -9.99 -12.03
CA ALA A 83 -22.29 -11.26 -11.86
C ALA A 83 -23.81 -11.06 -11.82
N ALA A 84 -24.28 -9.91 -11.32
CA ALA A 84 -25.68 -9.53 -11.31
C ALA A 84 -26.16 -8.89 -12.64
N GLY A 85 -25.33 -8.84 -13.67
CA GLY A 85 -25.64 -8.23 -14.97
C GLY A 85 -25.76 -6.69 -14.91
N ARG A 86 -25.22 -6.04 -13.89
CA ARG A 86 -25.27 -4.58 -13.77
C ARG A 86 -24.16 -3.95 -14.62
N ASP A 87 -24.54 -3.11 -15.56
CA ASP A 87 -23.64 -2.33 -16.41
C ASP A 87 -23.77 -0.84 -16.09
N ALA A 88 -23.54 -0.49 -14.82
CA ALA A 88 -23.59 0.88 -14.37
C ALA A 88 -22.27 1.61 -14.67
N PRO A 89 -22.27 2.94 -14.91
CA PRO A 89 -21.06 3.69 -15.24
C PRO A 89 -19.93 3.54 -14.20
N TRP A 90 -20.28 3.44 -12.92
CA TRP A 90 -19.27 3.23 -11.88
C TRP A 90 -18.56 1.88 -11.97
N VAL A 91 -19.22 0.83 -12.52
CA VAL A 91 -18.61 -0.50 -12.71
C VAL A 91 -17.50 -0.45 -13.77
N GLN A 92 -17.78 0.21 -14.91
CA GLN A 92 -16.80 0.37 -15.98
C GLN A 92 -15.60 1.19 -15.50
N GLU A 93 -15.86 2.27 -14.77
CA GLU A 93 -14.79 3.10 -14.20
C GLU A 93 -14.00 2.35 -13.12
N ALA A 94 -14.64 1.54 -12.29
CA ALA A 94 -13.95 0.69 -11.32
C ALA A 94 -13.00 -0.31 -12.00
N GLU A 95 -13.43 -0.96 -13.06
CA GLU A 95 -12.58 -1.85 -13.86
C GLU A 95 -11.35 -1.13 -14.43
N ARG A 96 -11.55 0.10 -14.95
CA ARG A 96 -10.46 0.94 -15.43
C ARG A 96 -9.47 1.29 -14.31
N VAL A 97 -9.95 1.70 -13.15
CA VAL A 97 -9.10 2.08 -12.01
C VAL A 97 -8.36 0.87 -11.45
N LEU A 98 -9.04 -0.27 -11.30
CA LEU A 98 -8.44 -1.52 -10.80
C LEU A 98 -7.36 -2.09 -11.73
N SER A 99 -7.44 -1.83 -13.03
CA SER A 99 -6.45 -2.28 -14.02
C SER A 99 -5.44 -1.18 -14.36
N ALA A 100 -5.84 -0.20 -15.17
CA ALA A 100 -4.95 0.83 -15.68
C ALA A 100 -4.49 1.80 -14.58
N GLY A 101 -5.37 2.21 -13.68
CA GLY A 101 -5.04 3.11 -12.57
C GLY A 101 -4.01 2.49 -11.62
N VAL A 102 -4.20 1.23 -11.24
CA VAL A 102 -3.22 0.51 -10.40
C VAL A 102 -1.88 0.37 -11.12
N ALA A 103 -1.88 0.01 -12.40
CA ALA A 103 -0.65 -0.10 -13.18
C ALA A 103 0.09 1.23 -13.27
N GLU A 104 -0.61 2.34 -13.47
CA GLU A 104 -0.05 3.69 -13.48
C GLU A 104 0.57 4.06 -12.12
N ALA A 105 -0.16 3.82 -11.03
CA ALA A 105 0.33 4.09 -9.67
C ALA A 105 1.59 3.30 -9.34
N VAL A 106 1.66 2.03 -9.73
CA VAL A 106 2.85 1.18 -9.52
C VAL A 106 4.00 1.66 -10.40
N ALA A 107 3.77 1.97 -11.67
CA ALA A 107 4.81 2.46 -12.59
C ALA A 107 5.42 3.79 -12.12
N ALA A 108 4.60 4.71 -11.57
CA ALA A 108 5.05 6.01 -11.07
C ALA A 108 6.08 5.92 -9.93
N VAL A 109 6.02 4.87 -9.11
CA VAL A 109 7.00 4.64 -8.03
C VAL A 109 8.25 3.87 -8.48
N LYS A 110 8.34 3.49 -9.76
CA LYS A 110 9.49 2.80 -10.35
C LYS A 110 9.90 1.58 -9.52
N PRO A 111 9.09 0.51 -9.51
CA PRO A 111 9.29 -0.65 -8.64
C PRO A 111 10.64 -1.34 -8.85
N GLU A 112 11.24 -1.24 -10.03
CA GLU A 112 12.58 -1.74 -10.33
C GLU A 112 13.71 -0.96 -9.62
N ARG A 113 13.39 0.20 -9.04
CA ARG A 113 14.30 1.07 -8.29
C ARG A 113 13.74 1.40 -6.90
N LEU A 114 13.30 0.39 -6.19
CA LEU A 114 12.71 0.56 -4.84
C LEU A 114 13.74 0.92 -3.75
N TYR A 115 14.78 1.64 -4.11
CA TYR A 115 15.72 2.19 -3.14
C TYR A 115 15.08 3.35 -2.38
N TRP A 116 15.16 3.33 -1.07
CA TRP A 116 14.54 4.33 -0.18
C TRP A 116 15.06 5.75 -0.40
N HIS A 117 16.27 5.92 -0.90
CA HIS A 117 16.90 7.22 -1.20
C HIS A 117 16.52 7.81 -2.57
N VAL A 118 15.83 7.05 -3.40
CA VAL A 118 15.36 7.54 -4.70
C VAL A 118 14.01 8.21 -4.53
N ALA A 119 13.89 9.46 -4.99
CA ALA A 119 12.62 10.17 -5.00
C ALA A 119 11.57 9.41 -5.84
N LYS A 120 10.35 9.34 -5.31
CA LYS A 120 9.22 8.65 -5.94
C LYS A 120 8.05 9.61 -6.10
N ASP A 121 7.35 9.46 -7.20
CA ASP A 121 6.06 10.13 -7.35
C ASP A 121 5.01 9.41 -6.48
N ARG A 122 4.54 10.14 -5.47
CA ARG A 122 3.45 9.69 -4.59
C ARG A 122 2.10 10.23 -5.04
N GLY A 123 2.08 11.31 -5.79
CA GLY A 123 0.87 12.01 -6.21
C GLY A 123 -0.03 11.15 -7.08
N THR A 124 0.55 10.38 -8.00
CA THR A 124 -0.21 9.43 -8.83
C THR A 124 -0.91 8.37 -7.98
N MET A 125 -0.20 7.78 -7.02
CA MET A 125 -0.77 6.77 -6.11
C MET A 125 -1.89 7.37 -5.25
N ASP A 126 -1.71 8.59 -4.73
CA ASP A 126 -2.73 9.29 -3.95
C ASP A 126 -3.96 9.62 -4.79
N SER A 127 -3.78 10.05 -6.04
CA SER A 127 -4.89 10.31 -6.96
C SER A 127 -5.70 9.06 -7.28
N VAL A 128 -5.04 7.93 -7.54
CA VAL A 128 -5.74 6.67 -7.81
C VAL A 128 -6.45 6.16 -6.55
N ARG A 129 -5.85 6.31 -5.37
CA ARG A 129 -6.51 6.00 -4.10
C ARG A 129 -7.81 6.77 -3.93
N LEU A 130 -7.80 8.08 -4.20
CA LEU A 130 -9.02 8.89 -4.11
C LEU A 130 -10.10 8.40 -5.06
N GLN A 131 -9.75 8.05 -6.32
CA GLN A 131 -10.69 7.44 -7.25
C GLN A 131 -11.29 6.13 -6.71
N VAL A 132 -10.49 5.28 -6.08
CA VAL A 132 -10.97 4.04 -5.44
C VAL A 132 -11.99 4.35 -4.34
N LEU A 133 -11.71 5.33 -3.48
CA LEU A 133 -12.61 5.71 -2.38
C LEU A 133 -13.92 6.32 -2.90
N ASP A 134 -13.85 7.18 -3.91
CA ASP A 134 -15.03 7.77 -4.55
C ASP A 134 -15.93 6.69 -5.20
N LEU A 135 -15.32 5.69 -5.84
CA LEU A 135 -16.04 4.56 -6.44
C LEU A 135 -16.67 3.64 -5.40
N LEU A 136 -16.01 3.40 -4.27
CA LEU A 136 -16.58 2.66 -3.14
C LEU A 136 -17.79 3.40 -2.57
N GLU A 137 -17.70 4.71 -2.42
CA GLU A 137 -18.83 5.53 -1.99
C GLU A 137 -19.99 5.48 -3.01
N ALA A 138 -19.71 5.62 -4.31
CA ALA A 138 -20.71 5.52 -5.36
C ALA A 138 -21.41 4.15 -5.36
N ALA A 139 -20.64 3.06 -5.23
CA ALA A 139 -21.18 1.71 -5.17
C ALA A 139 -22.09 1.50 -3.95
N SER A 140 -21.78 2.12 -2.82
CA SER A 140 -22.58 2.01 -1.59
C SER A 140 -23.95 2.67 -1.69
N ARG A 141 -24.11 3.66 -2.56
CA ARG A 141 -25.38 4.39 -2.79
C ARG A 141 -26.35 3.66 -3.73
N VAL A 142 -25.85 2.67 -4.47
CA VAL A 142 -26.64 1.89 -5.43
C VAL A 142 -27.03 0.56 -4.79
N LYS A 143 -27.95 0.65 -3.81
CA LYS A 143 -28.59 -0.54 -3.19
C LYS A 143 -29.92 -0.84 -3.85
#